data_74815404a89395cc0153eaa31b977406
#
_entry.id   74815404a89395cc0153eaa31b977406
#
_cell.length_a   1.000
_cell.length_b   1.000
_cell.length_c   1.000
_cell.angle_alpha   90.00
_cell.angle_beta   90.00
_cell.angle_gamma   90.00
#
_symmetry.space_group_name_H-M   'P 1'
#
loop_
_entity.id
_entity.type
_entity.pdbx_description
1 polymer ?
#
loop_
_entity_poly.entity_id
_entity_poly.type
_entity_poly.pdbx_seq_one_letter_code
_entity_poly.pdbx_strand_id
1 'polypeptide(L)'
;DRETLEDILEIARERNLWIIADEIYSLFYYDGPRAPSFMDVMRPDDRILFVNSFSKNWAMTGWRVGWLKIHPELQQVFENLIQYSTSGTPAFLQKGAVAALDQGDDFLKGEIAAARIARDTIAQRLLATGRVD
;
A
#
# COMPACT_ATOMS: atom_id res chain seq x y z
N ASP A 1 9.95 -7.12 8.50
CA ASP A 1 11.22 -6.41 8.27
C ASP A 1 11.80 -6.79 6.88
N ARG A 2 13.01 -6.28 6.54
CA ARG A 2 13.65 -6.51 5.25
C ARG A 2 14.03 -7.98 5.04
N GLU A 3 14.59 -8.61 6.05
CA GLU A 3 15.03 -10.00 6.02
C GLU A 3 13.85 -10.93 5.72
N THR A 4 12.73 -10.72 6.40
CA THR A 4 11.49 -11.48 6.14
C THR A 4 11.01 -11.33 4.68
N LEU A 5 11.13 -10.14 4.09
CA LEU A 5 10.75 -9.94 2.68
C LEU A 5 11.69 -10.68 1.73
N GLU A 6 12.99 -10.70 2.01
CA GLU A 6 14.00 -11.44 1.25
C GLU A 6 13.73 -12.95 1.31
N ASP A 7 13.41 -13.50 2.49
CA ASP A 7 13.05 -14.91 2.68
C ASP A 7 11.78 -15.30 1.88
N ILE A 8 10.75 -14.45 1.93
CA ILE A 8 9.52 -14.68 1.16
C ILE A 8 9.81 -14.68 -0.34
N LEU A 9 10.68 -13.78 -0.82
CA LEU A 9 11.07 -13.74 -2.22
C LEU A 9 11.84 -15.00 -2.64
N GLU A 10 12.73 -15.50 -1.79
CA GLU A 10 13.46 -16.72 -2.08
C GLU A 10 12.53 -17.92 -2.25
N ILE A 11 11.59 -18.10 -1.32
CA ILE A 11 10.56 -19.14 -1.40
C ILE A 11 9.71 -18.98 -2.68
N ALA A 12 9.33 -17.76 -3.01
CA ALA A 12 8.51 -17.50 -4.21
C ALA A 12 9.28 -17.85 -5.51
N ARG A 13 10.57 -17.50 -5.59
CA ARG A 13 11.45 -17.84 -6.72
C ARG A 13 11.63 -19.35 -6.86
N GLU A 14 11.97 -20.04 -5.77
CA GLU A 14 12.16 -21.50 -5.75
C GLU A 14 10.92 -22.27 -6.21
N ARG A 15 9.74 -21.77 -5.82
CA ARG A 15 8.47 -22.44 -6.09
C ARG A 15 7.71 -21.86 -7.27
N ASN A 16 8.30 -20.91 -8.00
CA ASN A 16 7.69 -20.23 -9.14
C ASN A 16 6.30 -19.60 -8.79
N LEU A 17 6.21 -18.94 -7.65
CA LEU A 17 4.97 -18.34 -7.15
C LEU A 17 4.86 -16.86 -7.53
N TRP A 18 3.62 -16.38 -7.62
CA TRP A 18 3.31 -14.96 -7.65
C TRP A 18 3.13 -14.42 -6.24
N ILE A 19 3.62 -13.21 -6.01
CA ILE A 19 3.35 -12.45 -4.79
C ILE A 19 2.37 -11.33 -5.12
N ILE A 20 1.32 -11.18 -4.31
CA ILE A 20 0.48 -9.98 -4.30
C ILE A 20 0.84 -9.20 -3.04
N ALA A 21 1.54 -8.09 -3.22
CA ALA A 21 1.95 -7.20 -2.13
C ALA A 21 0.88 -6.12 -1.94
N ASP A 22 0.06 -6.26 -0.91
CA ASP A 22 -0.89 -5.22 -0.50
C ASP A 22 -0.17 -4.19 0.37
N GLU A 23 0.15 -3.04 -0.21
CA GLU A 23 0.90 -1.96 0.43
C GLU A 23 0.04 -0.72 0.69
N ILE A 24 -1.28 -0.87 0.81
CA ILE A 24 -2.22 0.26 0.99
C ILE A 24 -1.98 1.08 2.26
N TYR A 25 -1.29 0.53 3.25
CA TYR A 25 -0.91 1.20 4.49
C TYR A 25 0.58 1.54 4.57
N SER A 26 1.33 1.44 3.49
CA SER A 26 2.80 1.59 3.50
C SER A 26 3.29 2.89 4.12
N LEU A 27 2.53 3.98 4.02
CA LEU A 27 2.88 5.28 4.58
C LEU A 27 2.41 5.48 6.03
N PHE A 28 1.48 4.66 6.55
CA PHE A 28 1.12 4.62 7.96
C PHE A 28 2.15 3.82 8.76
N TYR A 29 3.37 4.31 8.76
CA TYR A 29 4.50 3.71 9.45
C TYR A 29 5.08 4.71 10.44
N TYR A 30 5.32 4.26 11.70
CA TYR A 30 5.64 5.18 12.78
C TYR A 30 7.14 5.27 13.08
N ASP A 31 7.94 4.37 12.53
CA ASP A 31 9.37 4.23 12.81
C ASP A 31 10.26 4.65 11.64
N GLY A 32 9.66 5.32 10.64
CA GLY A 32 10.37 5.79 9.46
C GLY A 32 9.44 6.44 8.43
N PRO A 33 9.94 6.76 7.25
CA PRO A 33 9.17 7.44 6.20
C PRO A 33 8.09 6.53 5.57
N ARG A 34 8.30 5.23 5.57
CA ARG A 34 7.36 4.20 5.14
C ARG A 34 7.76 2.81 5.64
N ALA A 35 6.83 1.89 5.60
CA ALA A 35 7.11 0.48 5.86
C ALA A 35 8.09 -0.10 4.80
N PRO A 36 8.91 -1.10 5.17
CA PRO A 36 9.69 -1.87 4.21
C PRO A 36 8.77 -2.46 3.12
N SER A 37 9.25 -2.44 1.88
CA SER A 37 8.50 -2.90 0.71
C SER A 37 9.28 -3.96 -0.05
N PHE A 38 8.59 -4.84 -0.77
CA PHE A 38 9.24 -5.74 -1.73
C PHE A 38 9.98 -4.97 -2.83
N MET A 39 9.60 -3.71 -3.12
CA MET A 39 10.36 -2.86 -4.04
C MET A 39 11.80 -2.61 -3.61
N ASP A 40 12.10 -2.71 -2.32
CA ASP A 40 13.44 -2.48 -1.76
C ASP A 40 14.38 -3.66 -1.96
N VAL A 41 13.85 -4.84 -2.27
CA VAL A 41 14.57 -6.13 -2.29
C VAL A 41 14.33 -6.97 -3.56
N MET A 42 13.32 -6.61 -4.36
CA MET A 42 12.95 -7.36 -5.57
C MET A 42 13.98 -7.21 -6.69
N ARG A 43 14.03 -8.21 -7.58
CA ARG A 43 14.70 -8.18 -8.88
C ARG A 43 13.68 -7.84 -9.98
N PRO A 44 14.13 -7.37 -11.15
CA PRO A 44 13.22 -7.01 -12.24
C PRO A 44 12.33 -8.15 -12.77
N ASP A 45 12.78 -9.38 -12.61
CA ASP A 45 12.12 -10.61 -13.06
C ASP A 45 11.26 -11.29 -11.98
N ASP A 46 11.22 -10.74 -10.77
CA ASP A 46 10.37 -11.27 -9.72
C ASP A 46 8.88 -11.07 -10.04
N ARG A 47 8.12 -12.12 -9.83
CA ARG A 47 6.67 -12.17 -10.10
C ARG A 47 5.86 -11.52 -8.98
N ILE A 48 5.85 -10.20 -8.96
CA ILE A 48 5.16 -9.43 -7.92
C ILE A 48 4.17 -8.47 -8.53
N LEU A 49 2.97 -8.42 -7.93
CA LEU A 49 1.97 -7.37 -8.13
C LEU A 49 1.89 -6.53 -6.87
N PHE A 50 2.05 -5.22 -7.02
CA PHE A 50 1.85 -4.29 -5.92
C PHE A 50 0.46 -3.68 -6.01
N VAL A 51 -0.28 -3.74 -4.92
CA VAL A 51 -1.59 -3.11 -4.77
C VAL A 51 -1.45 -1.90 -3.87
N ASN A 52 -1.94 -0.76 -4.32
CA ASN A 52 -1.94 0.44 -3.51
C ASN A 52 -3.21 1.27 -3.75
N SER A 53 -3.48 2.24 -2.89
CA SER A 53 -4.73 2.99 -2.92
C SER A 53 -4.56 4.39 -2.34
N PHE A 54 -5.35 5.33 -2.84
CA PHE A 54 -5.52 6.66 -2.22
C PHE A 54 -6.43 6.63 -0.99
N SER A 55 -7.16 5.53 -0.78
CA SER A 55 -8.18 5.43 0.26
C SER A 55 -7.68 5.68 1.68
N LYS A 56 -6.49 5.17 2.01
CA LYS A 56 -5.97 5.22 3.39
C LYS A 56 -5.01 6.38 3.59
N ASN A 57 -4.00 6.47 2.76
CA ASN A 57 -2.96 7.47 2.90
C ASN A 57 -3.48 8.92 2.73
N TRP A 58 -4.49 9.14 1.88
CA TRP A 58 -5.07 10.47 1.64
C TRP A 58 -6.54 10.60 2.03
N ALA A 59 -7.05 9.69 2.88
CA ALA A 59 -8.45 9.66 3.32
C ALA A 59 -9.49 9.71 2.18
N MET A 60 -9.14 9.20 1.00
CA MET A 60 -9.96 9.23 -0.22
C MET A 60 -10.78 7.94 -0.42
N THR A 61 -11.32 7.36 0.64
CA THR A 61 -12.05 6.07 0.57
C THR A 61 -13.25 6.12 -0.39
N GLY A 62 -13.99 7.23 -0.40
CA GLY A 62 -15.15 7.44 -1.28
C GLY A 62 -14.79 7.65 -2.76
N TRP A 63 -13.56 7.98 -3.09
CA TRP A 63 -13.12 8.26 -4.46
C TRP A 63 -12.92 7.00 -5.30
N ARG A 64 -12.74 5.85 -4.67
CA ARG A 64 -12.54 4.55 -5.33
C ARG A 64 -11.38 4.54 -6.34
N VAL A 65 -10.24 5.14 -5.97
CA VAL A 65 -9.02 5.22 -6.78
C VAL A 65 -7.87 4.49 -6.12
N GLY A 66 -7.16 3.72 -6.91
CA GLY A 66 -5.93 3.01 -6.52
C GLY A 66 -5.11 2.71 -7.76
N TRP A 67 -4.00 2.04 -7.57
CA TRP A 67 -3.14 1.62 -8.68
C TRP A 67 -2.51 0.26 -8.42
N LEU A 68 -2.12 -0.37 -9.50
CA LEU A 68 -1.33 -1.60 -9.50
C LEU A 68 0.00 -1.32 -10.18
N LYS A 69 1.09 -1.81 -9.58
CA LYS A 69 2.33 -2.03 -10.33
C LYS A 69 2.39 -3.52 -10.64
N ILE A 70 2.43 -3.86 -11.90
CA ILE A 70 2.35 -5.25 -12.37
C ILE A 70 3.64 -5.67 -13.08
N HIS A 71 3.87 -6.97 -13.13
CA HIS A 71 4.91 -7.53 -13.97
C HIS A 71 4.54 -7.34 -15.46
N PRO A 72 5.51 -7.03 -16.36
CA PRO A 72 5.21 -6.74 -17.76
C PRO A 72 4.44 -7.84 -18.49
N GLU A 73 4.65 -9.11 -18.15
CA GLU A 73 3.94 -10.23 -18.80
C GLU A 73 2.42 -10.21 -18.55
N LEU A 74 1.94 -9.50 -17.54
CA LEU A 74 0.52 -9.38 -17.21
C LEU A 74 -0.15 -8.15 -17.82
N GLN A 75 0.58 -7.30 -18.53
CA GLN A 75 0.06 -6.03 -19.04
C GLN A 75 -1.23 -6.22 -19.81
N GLN A 76 -1.24 -7.06 -20.83
CA GLN A 76 -2.41 -7.28 -21.69
C GLN A 76 -3.61 -7.85 -20.91
N VAL A 77 -3.33 -8.72 -19.93
CA VAL A 77 -4.38 -9.32 -19.10
C VAL A 77 -5.07 -8.24 -18.26
N PHE A 78 -4.28 -7.35 -17.63
CA PHE A 78 -4.84 -6.27 -16.81
C PHE A 78 -5.51 -5.17 -17.63
N GLU A 79 -4.99 -4.84 -18.80
CA GLU A 79 -5.66 -3.92 -19.74
C GLU A 79 -7.05 -4.42 -20.11
N ASN A 80 -7.16 -5.69 -20.49
CA ASN A 80 -8.45 -6.32 -20.81
C ASN A 80 -9.36 -6.34 -19.58
N LEU A 81 -8.85 -6.73 -18.41
CA LEU A 81 -9.62 -6.80 -17.18
C LEU A 81 -10.19 -5.42 -16.79
N ILE A 82 -9.39 -4.36 -16.87
CA ILE A 82 -9.82 -2.99 -16.60
C ILE A 82 -10.90 -2.57 -17.60
N GLN A 83 -10.69 -2.84 -18.89
CA GLN A 83 -11.64 -2.48 -19.93
C GLN A 83 -13.01 -3.16 -19.73
N TYR A 84 -13.03 -4.44 -19.37
CA TYR A 84 -14.28 -5.19 -19.17
C TYR A 84 -14.94 -4.93 -17.80
N SER A 85 -14.20 -4.55 -16.78
CA SER A 85 -14.74 -4.36 -15.43
C SER A 85 -15.17 -2.92 -15.14
N THR A 86 -14.34 -1.94 -15.46
CA THR A 86 -14.54 -0.55 -15.04
C THR A 86 -14.44 0.46 -16.17
N SER A 87 -13.99 0.06 -17.35
CA SER A 87 -13.66 0.94 -18.48
C SER A 87 -12.63 2.04 -18.12
N GLY A 88 -11.89 1.85 -17.03
CA GLY A 88 -10.90 2.78 -16.50
C GLY A 88 -11.44 3.79 -15.48
N THR A 89 -10.53 4.51 -14.88
CA THR A 89 -10.84 5.54 -13.87
C THR A 89 -11.19 6.86 -14.56
N PRO A 90 -12.32 7.52 -14.21
CA PRO A 90 -12.69 8.82 -14.76
C PRO A 90 -11.60 9.88 -14.63
N ALA A 91 -11.41 10.71 -15.66
CA ALA A 91 -10.32 11.66 -15.74
C ALA A 91 -10.28 12.67 -14.58
N PHE A 92 -11.45 13.09 -14.07
CA PHE A 92 -11.51 14.03 -12.93
C PHE A 92 -11.05 13.38 -11.62
N LEU A 93 -11.29 12.08 -11.42
CA LEU A 93 -10.76 11.33 -10.28
C LEU A 93 -9.24 11.17 -10.38
N GLN A 94 -8.72 10.93 -11.59
CA GLN A 94 -7.27 10.88 -11.81
C GLN A 94 -6.60 12.22 -11.48
N LYS A 95 -7.22 13.35 -11.86
CA LYS A 95 -6.71 14.69 -11.49
C LYS A 95 -6.69 14.90 -9.97
N GLY A 96 -7.72 14.43 -9.25
CA GLY A 96 -7.72 14.45 -7.80
C GLY A 96 -6.61 13.59 -7.18
N ALA A 97 -6.34 12.43 -7.75
CA ALA A 97 -5.24 11.57 -7.35
C ALA A 97 -3.86 12.23 -7.56
N VAL A 98 -3.68 12.90 -8.72
CA VAL A 98 -2.45 13.69 -9.00
C VAL A 98 -2.28 14.81 -7.97
N ALA A 99 -3.34 15.55 -7.66
CA ALA A 99 -3.29 16.61 -6.65
C ALA A 99 -2.92 16.07 -5.25
N ALA A 100 -3.42 14.88 -4.89
CA ALA A 100 -3.07 14.23 -3.63
C ALA A 100 -1.58 13.86 -3.57
N LEU A 101 -1.00 13.41 -4.68
CA LEU A 101 0.44 13.10 -4.77
C LEU A 101 1.30 14.36 -4.73
N ASP A 102 0.88 15.42 -5.39
CA ASP A 102 1.68 16.64 -5.53
C ASP A 102 1.62 17.55 -4.29
N GLN A 103 0.51 17.52 -3.55
CA GLN A 103 0.22 18.51 -2.50
C GLN A 103 -0.22 17.87 -1.16
N GLY A 104 -0.37 16.55 -1.10
CA GLY A 104 -0.96 15.84 0.03
C GLY A 104 -0.01 15.50 1.17
N ASP A 105 1.28 15.81 1.08
CA ASP A 105 2.29 15.39 2.06
C ASP A 105 2.01 15.91 3.48
N ASP A 106 1.64 17.17 3.62
CA ASP A 106 1.38 17.75 4.95
C ASP A 106 0.08 17.23 5.55
N PHE A 107 -0.93 16.99 4.72
CA PHE A 107 -2.15 16.30 5.13
C PHE A 107 -1.81 14.91 5.65
N LEU A 108 -1.06 14.12 4.89
CA LEU A 108 -0.65 12.76 5.25
C LEU A 108 0.14 12.74 6.58
N LYS A 109 1.10 13.65 6.77
CA LYS A 109 1.84 13.77 8.03
C LYS A 109 0.90 14.03 9.21
N GLY A 110 -0.11 14.89 9.04
CA GLY A 110 -1.14 15.16 10.05
C GLY A 110 -1.94 13.91 10.41
N GLU A 111 -2.39 13.14 9.41
CA GLU A 111 -3.15 11.90 9.62
C GLU A 111 -2.32 10.84 10.36
N ILE A 112 -1.05 10.67 9.97
CA ILE A 112 -0.12 9.73 10.63
C ILE A 112 0.11 10.13 12.09
N ALA A 113 0.30 11.42 12.37
CA ALA A 113 0.49 11.92 13.73
C ALA A 113 -0.76 11.68 14.59
N ALA A 114 -1.96 11.97 14.07
CA ALA A 114 -3.23 11.72 14.75
C ALA A 114 -3.44 10.22 15.02
N ALA A 115 -3.16 9.36 14.05
CA ALA A 115 -3.26 7.92 14.20
C ALA A 115 -2.28 7.37 15.25
N ARG A 116 -1.06 7.91 15.32
CA ARG A 116 -0.08 7.56 16.36
C ARG A 116 -0.60 7.88 17.75
N ILE A 117 -1.13 9.10 17.97
CA ILE A 117 -1.71 9.53 19.25
C ILE A 117 -2.88 8.62 19.64
N ALA A 118 -3.77 8.31 18.69
CA ALA A 118 -4.92 7.44 18.93
C ALA A 118 -4.46 6.02 19.32
N ARG A 119 -3.51 5.44 18.62
CA ARG A 119 -2.90 4.13 18.94
C ARG A 119 -2.35 4.12 20.37
N ASP A 120 -1.53 5.10 20.70
CA ASP A 120 -0.84 5.15 21.98
C ASP A 120 -1.86 5.34 23.14
N THR A 121 -2.88 6.17 22.92
CA THR A 121 -3.97 6.37 23.90
C THR A 121 -4.77 5.08 24.12
N ILE A 122 -5.11 4.36 23.06
CA ILE A 122 -5.85 3.09 23.15
C ILE A 122 -5.00 2.04 23.85
N ALA A 123 -3.74 1.89 23.45
CA ALA A 123 -2.81 0.93 24.05
C ALA A 123 -2.66 1.16 25.56
N GLN A 124 -2.40 2.41 25.98
CA GLN A 124 -2.28 2.75 27.40
C GLN A 124 -3.56 2.42 28.19
N ARG A 125 -4.75 2.72 27.63
CA ARG A 125 -6.02 2.42 28.30
C ARG A 125 -6.27 0.92 28.42
N LEU A 126 -5.94 0.14 27.38
CA LEU A 126 -6.10 -1.30 27.40
C LEU A 126 -5.15 -1.96 28.40
N LEU A 127 -3.88 -1.61 28.39
CA LEU A 127 -2.86 -2.11 29.33
C LEU A 127 -3.25 -1.78 30.78
N ALA A 128 -3.79 -0.58 31.03
CA ALA A 128 -4.26 -0.18 32.37
C ALA A 128 -5.41 -1.04 32.91
N THR A 129 -6.10 -1.81 32.06
CA THR A 129 -7.15 -2.73 32.50
C THR A 129 -6.59 -4.01 33.14
N GLY A 130 -5.30 -4.35 32.89
CA GLY A 130 -4.67 -5.61 33.30
C GLY A 130 -5.27 -6.86 32.63
N ARG A 131 -5.99 -6.70 31.50
CA ARG A 131 -6.67 -7.78 30.77
C ARG A 131 -5.99 -8.11 29.44
N VAL A 132 -5.01 -7.33 29.04
CA VAL A 132 -4.22 -7.51 27.81
C VAL A 132 -2.76 -7.28 28.15
N ASP A 133 -1.87 -7.95 27.41
CA ASP A 133 -0.41 -7.87 27.50
C ASP A 133 0.13 -6.96 26.39
#